data_e5c55ce67f858f8da23d86824ef96796
#
_entry.id   e5c55ce67f858f8da23d86824ef96796
#
_cell.length_a   1.000
_cell.length_b   1.000
_cell.length_c   1.000
_cell.angle_alpha   90.00
_cell.angle_beta   90.00
_cell.angle_gamma   90.00
#
_symmetry.space_group_name_H-M   'P 1'
#
loop_
_entity.id
_entity.type
_entity.pdbx_description
1 polymer ?
#
loop_
_entity_poly.entity_id
_entity_poly.type
_entity_poly.pdbx_seq_one_letter_code
_entity_poly.pdbx_strand_id
1 'polypeptide(L)'
;MSMEIAFIGGGNMARSLIAGLLRIGQDPARVQVSEPSGESRDALAREFGVCTHSSNTAAAAAASIWVLAVKPQVMGLVLEELATLSSQRAPLVI
;
A
#
# COMPACT_ATOMS: atom_id res chain seq x y z
N MET A 1 13.27 -10.29 -8.59
CA MET A 1 12.34 -10.97 -7.70
C MET A 1 11.35 -9.97 -7.13
N SER A 2 10.07 -10.30 -7.16
CA SER A 2 9.02 -9.39 -6.69
C SER A 2 8.48 -9.80 -5.34
N MET A 3 8.13 -8.79 -4.52
CA MET A 3 7.54 -9.00 -3.20
C MET A 3 6.07 -8.56 -3.23
N GLU A 4 5.26 -9.14 -2.34
CA GLU A 4 3.88 -8.70 -2.16
C GLU A 4 3.91 -7.52 -1.18
N ILE A 5 3.74 -6.31 -1.70
CA ILE A 5 3.85 -5.07 -0.92
C ILE A 5 2.54 -4.30 -0.95
N ALA A 6 2.09 -3.82 0.20
CA ALA A 6 0.95 -2.93 0.30
C ALA A 6 1.39 -1.57 0.85
N PHE A 7 1.02 -0.51 0.13
CA PHE A 7 1.20 0.86 0.60
C PHE A 7 -0.13 1.30 1.19
N ILE A 8 -0.13 1.62 2.47
CA ILE A 8 -1.30 2.15 3.13
C ILE A 8 -1.21 3.67 3.03
N GLY A 9 -1.96 4.22 2.06
CA GLY A 9 -1.88 5.62 1.67
C GLY A 9 -1.22 5.76 0.30
N GLY A 10 -1.82 6.56 -0.58
CA GLY A 10 -1.37 6.75 -1.97
C GLY A 10 -0.92 8.16 -2.31
N GLY A 11 -0.39 8.90 -1.33
CA GLY A 11 0.10 10.26 -1.55
C GLY A 11 1.47 10.30 -2.21
N ASN A 12 2.09 11.49 -2.18
CA ASN A 12 3.36 11.73 -2.88
C ASN A 12 4.50 10.82 -2.43
N MET A 13 4.58 10.54 -1.13
CA MET A 13 5.63 9.67 -0.62
C MET A 13 5.46 8.24 -1.16
N ALA A 14 4.24 7.73 -1.15
CA ALA A 14 3.96 6.40 -1.70
C ALA A 14 4.28 6.35 -3.19
N ARG A 15 3.89 7.38 -3.93
CA ARG A 15 4.15 7.45 -5.38
C ARG A 15 5.65 7.40 -5.69
N SER A 16 6.45 8.15 -4.91
CA SER A 16 7.91 8.15 -5.08
C SER A 16 8.53 6.79 -4.82
N LEU A 17 8.08 6.13 -3.75
CA LEU A 17 8.58 4.79 -3.41
C LEU A 17 8.17 3.75 -4.44
N ILE A 18 6.92 3.81 -4.92
CA ILE A 18 6.43 2.90 -5.96
C ILE A 18 7.26 3.07 -7.23
N ALA A 19 7.47 4.31 -7.68
CA ALA A 19 8.26 4.58 -8.87
C ALA A 19 9.67 3.99 -8.75
N GLY A 20 10.29 4.14 -7.58
CA GLY A 20 11.61 3.57 -7.31
C GLY A 20 11.62 2.05 -7.36
N LEU A 21 10.63 1.41 -6.76
CA LEU A 21 10.52 -0.05 -6.75
C LEU A 21 10.33 -0.61 -8.16
N LEU A 22 9.46 0.00 -8.94
CA LEU A 22 9.22 -0.45 -10.32
C LEU A 22 10.48 -0.32 -11.17
N ARG A 23 11.28 0.71 -10.91
CA ARG A 23 12.52 0.94 -11.64
C ARG A 23 13.53 -0.16 -11.40
N ILE A 24 13.52 -0.77 -10.22
CA ILE A 24 14.47 -1.85 -9.90
C ILE A 24 13.88 -3.25 -10.10
N GLY A 25 12.74 -3.34 -10.80
CA GLY A 25 12.20 -4.63 -11.23
C GLY A 25 11.05 -5.20 -10.44
N GLN A 26 10.48 -4.44 -9.49
CA GLN A 26 9.29 -4.90 -8.77
C GLN A 26 8.12 -5.03 -9.74
N ASP A 27 7.41 -6.16 -9.68
CA ASP A 27 6.23 -6.40 -10.49
C ASP A 27 5.08 -5.50 -10.00
N PRO A 28 4.55 -4.61 -10.85
CA PRO A 28 3.45 -3.72 -10.43
C PRO A 28 2.18 -4.48 -10.04
N ALA A 29 1.95 -5.66 -10.59
CA ALA A 29 0.78 -6.47 -10.23
C ALA A 29 0.85 -6.98 -8.79
N ARG A 30 2.01 -6.92 -8.16
CA ARG A 30 2.23 -7.34 -6.76
C ARG A 30 2.37 -6.15 -5.80
N VAL A 31 2.03 -4.96 -6.27
CA VAL A 31 1.98 -3.76 -5.43
C VAL A 31 0.52 -3.40 -5.20
N GLN A 32 0.12 -3.36 -3.93
CA GLN A 32 -1.22 -2.98 -3.52
C GLN A 32 -1.16 -1.57 -2.93
N VAL A 33 -2.13 -0.73 -3.24
CA VAL A 33 -2.18 0.63 -2.69
C VAL A 33 -3.58 0.91 -2.19
N SER A 34 -3.72 1.33 -0.94
CA SER A 34 -5.00 1.81 -0.44
C SER A 34 -5.02 3.33 -0.54
N GLU A 35 -6.10 3.87 -1.07
CA GLU A 35 -6.28 5.30 -1.26
C GLU A 35 -7.77 5.63 -1.25
N PRO A 36 -8.24 6.55 -0.38
CA PRO A 36 -9.67 6.85 -0.31
C PRO A 36 -10.23 7.53 -1.55
N SER A 37 -9.43 8.34 -2.24
CA SER A 37 -9.87 9.08 -3.42
C SER A 37 -9.92 8.20 -4.66
N GLY A 38 -11.10 8.07 -5.28
CA GLY A 38 -11.25 7.31 -6.52
C GLY A 38 -10.44 7.89 -7.67
N GLU A 39 -10.35 9.21 -7.74
CA GLU A 39 -9.55 9.89 -8.75
C GLU A 39 -8.07 9.55 -8.59
N SER A 40 -7.57 9.56 -7.36
CA SER A 40 -6.18 9.20 -7.08
C SER A 40 -5.90 7.73 -7.36
N ARG A 41 -6.85 6.84 -7.03
CA ARG A 41 -6.73 5.42 -7.35
C ARG A 41 -6.61 5.20 -8.85
N ASP A 42 -7.45 5.87 -9.63
CA ASP A 42 -7.41 5.74 -11.10
C ASP A 42 -6.08 6.23 -11.66
N ALA A 43 -5.56 7.33 -11.12
CA ALA A 43 -4.27 7.88 -11.56
C ALA A 43 -3.13 6.92 -11.25
N LEU A 44 -3.13 6.31 -10.05
CA LEU A 44 -2.11 5.34 -9.66
C LEU A 44 -2.13 4.11 -10.54
N ALA A 45 -3.31 3.60 -10.84
CA ALA A 45 -3.46 2.43 -11.69
C ALA A 45 -3.00 2.71 -13.12
N ARG A 46 -3.34 3.89 -13.66
CA ARG A 46 -2.93 4.28 -15.02
C ARG A 46 -1.44 4.51 -15.12
N GLU A 47 -0.86 5.19 -14.14
CA GLU A 47 0.53 5.59 -14.19
C GLU A 47 1.49 4.44 -13.90
N PHE A 48 1.15 3.61 -12.93
CA PHE A 48 2.08 2.57 -12.44
C PHE A 48 1.64 1.14 -12.71
N GLY A 49 0.37 0.92 -13.02
CA GLY A 49 -0.15 -0.44 -13.22
C GLY A 49 -0.32 -1.23 -11.93
N VAL A 50 -0.36 -0.56 -10.79
CA VAL A 50 -0.51 -1.22 -9.49
C VAL A 50 -1.97 -1.53 -9.19
N CYS A 51 -2.21 -2.39 -8.20
CA CYS A 51 -3.55 -2.74 -7.74
C CYS A 51 -3.99 -1.75 -6.68
N THR A 52 -5.15 -1.13 -6.86
CA THR A 52 -5.63 -0.11 -5.93
C THR A 52 -6.87 -0.57 -5.17
N HIS A 53 -7.03 -0.04 -3.97
CA HIS A 53 -8.13 -0.38 -3.08
C HIS A 53 -8.62 0.87 -2.35
N SER A 54 -9.91 0.92 -2.05
CA SER A 54 -10.46 1.99 -1.21
C SER A 54 -10.31 1.66 0.29
N SER A 55 -10.04 0.40 0.62
CA SER A 55 -9.95 -0.09 2.00
C SER A 55 -8.50 -0.44 2.36
N ASN A 56 -8.05 0.02 3.51
CA ASN A 56 -6.72 -0.31 4.02
C ASN A 56 -6.59 -1.81 4.29
N THR A 57 -7.64 -2.41 4.85
CA THR A 57 -7.60 -3.85 5.16
C THR A 57 -7.56 -4.71 3.90
N ALA A 58 -8.23 -4.29 2.83
CA ALA A 58 -8.19 -5.03 1.57
C ALA A 58 -6.79 -5.02 0.97
N ALA A 59 -6.12 -3.88 0.97
CA ALA A 59 -4.75 -3.78 0.48
C ALA A 59 -3.79 -4.59 1.35
N ALA A 60 -3.90 -4.44 2.66
CA ALA A 60 -3.03 -5.11 3.62
C ALA A 60 -3.16 -6.64 3.57
N ALA A 61 -4.38 -7.14 3.39
CA ALA A 61 -4.63 -8.58 3.35
C ALA A 61 -3.96 -9.25 2.15
N ALA A 62 -3.68 -8.50 1.10
CA ALA A 62 -3.09 -9.02 -0.13
C ALA A 62 -1.56 -9.01 -0.12
N ALA A 63 -0.93 -8.61 1.00
CA ALA A 63 0.52 -8.43 1.01
C ALA A 63 1.16 -8.89 2.32
N SER A 64 2.44 -9.22 2.26
CA SER A 64 3.23 -9.61 3.42
C SER A 64 4.13 -8.48 3.94
N ILE A 65 4.25 -7.40 3.19
CA ILE A 65 5.01 -6.21 3.60
C ILE A 65 4.05 -5.03 3.53
N TRP A 66 3.94 -4.30 4.62
CA TRP A 66 3.10 -3.11 4.70
C TRP A 66 3.96 -1.86 4.88
N VAL A 67 3.80 -0.89 3.98
CA VAL A 67 4.44 0.41 4.11
C VAL A 67 3.37 1.41 4.52
N LEU A 68 3.50 1.96 5.72
CA LEU A 68 2.51 2.88 6.26
C LEU A 68 2.85 4.31 5.80
N ALA A 69 2.25 4.70 4.69
CA ALA A 69 2.51 6.00 4.04
C ALA A 69 1.38 6.99 4.33
N VAL A 70 0.93 7.02 5.57
CA VAL A 70 -0.12 7.94 6.03
C VAL A 70 0.47 9.01 6.94
N LYS A 71 -0.26 10.11 7.10
CA LYS A 71 0.18 11.20 7.98
C LYS A 71 0.17 10.75 9.45
N PRO A 72 1.09 11.30 10.27
CA PRO A 72 1.17 10.88 11.69
C PRO A 72 -0.14 10.97 12.46
N GLN A 73 -0.97 11.95 12.15
CA GLN A 73 -2.22 12.15 12.88
C GLN A 73 -3.27 11.06 12.61
N VAL A 74 -3.13 10.27 11.55
CA VAL A 74 -4.05 9.16 11.28
C VAL A 74 -3.41 7.79 11.52
N MET A 75 -2.14 7.77 11.87
CA MET A 75 -1.38 6.52 12.06
C MET A 75 -2.01 5.60 13.12
N GLY A 76 -2.45 6.17 14.24
CA GLY A 76 -3.07 5.38 15.31
C GLY A 76 -4.33 4.65 14.86
N LEU A 77 -5.17 5.33 14.08
CA LEU A 77 -6.41 4.73 13.56
C LEU A 77 -6.09 3.61 12.57
N VAL A 78 -5.09 3.82 11.73
CA VAL A 78 -4.67 2.81 10.75
C VAL A 78 -4.12 1.57 11.46
N LEU A 79 -3.31 1.75 12.49
CA LEU A 79 -2.76 0.64 13.25
C LEU A 79 -3.85 -0.16 13.96
N GLU A 80 -4.86 0.52 14.53
CA GLU A 80 -6.02 -0.16 15.12
C GLU A 80 -6.77 -0.97 14.07
N GLU A 81 -7.01 -0.39 12.93
CA GLU A 81 -7.73 -1.02 11.82
C GLU A 81 -7.02 -2.30 11.36
N LEU A 82 -5.70 -2.28 11.31
CA LEU A 82 -4.89 -3.39 10.81
C LEU A 82 -4.46 -4.37 11.91
N ALA A 83 -4.78 -4.11 13.17
CA ALA A 83 -4.30 -4.91 14.30
C ALA A 83 -4.61 -6.40 14.16
N THR A 84 -5.84 -6.74 13.77
CA THR A 84 -6.25 -8.14 13.64
C THR A 84 -5.46 -8.84 12.53
N LEU A 85 -5.27 -8.18 11.39
CA LEU A 85 -4.50 -8.73 10.28
C LEU A 85 -3.03 -8.88 10.67
N SER A 86 -2.47 -7.92 11.40
CA SER A 86 -1.10 -7.98 11.87
C SER A 86 -0.89 -9.20 12.76
N SER A 87 -1.82 -9.44 13.67
CA SER A 87 -1.78 -10.58 14.58
C SER A 87 -1.85 -11.91 13.84
N GLN A 88 -2.68 -11.99 12.79
CA GLN A 88 -2.89 -13.22 12.04
C GLN A 88 -1.81 -13.51 11.01
N ARG A 89 -1.24 -12.49 10.41
CA ARG A 89 -0.34 -12.65 9.26
C ARG A 89 1.12 -12.34 9.57
N ALA A 90 1.39 -11.67 10.69
CA ALA A 90 2.74 -11.27 11.09
C ALA A 90 3.53 -10.62 9.94
N PRO A 91 3.00 -9.55 9.31
CA PRO A 91 3.68 -8.91 8.19
C PRO A 91 4.89 -8.11 8.65
N LEU A 92 5.78 -7.80 7.70
CA LEU A 92 6.81 -6.81 7.93
C LEU A 92 6.17 -5.43 7.76
N VAL A 93 6.27 -4.58 8.77
CA VAL A 93 5.68 -3.23 8.76
C VAL A 93 6.78 -2.19 8.74
N ILE A 94 6.68 -1.27 7.81
CA ILE A 94 7.68 -0.22 7.63
C ILE A 94 7.04 1.17 7.78
#